data_7148fe8bb7c8d189bcd4f30665348144
#
_entry.id   7148fe8bb7c8d189bcd4f30665348144
#
_cell.length_a   1.000
_cell.length_b   1.000
_cell.length_c   1.000
_cell.angle_alpha   90.00
_cell.angle_beta   90.00
_cell.angle_gamma   90.00
#
_symmetry.space_group_name_H-M   'P 1'
#
loop_
_entity.id
_entity.type
_entity.pdbx_description
1 polymer ?
#
loop_
_entity_poly.entity_id
_entity_poly.type
_entity_poly.pdbx_seq_one_letter_code
_entity_poly.pdbx_strand_id
1 'polypeptide(L)'
;MRICVILLLSFIFTETRLQVSNERFNTLLSSYVDSAGNVNYKGIIDNPFALNDYLKFIKEISPKSHPSYFDTNNSIKAYWINVYNAIILKLMIDNPGENILDIGYVGHDVFLKKFKIGGEKLSPLYIENKILRKMNDPRIHFAINCASKSCPPLGNRILVEENLDFQLNEKAILFINNPENVFIDYKENVIYLNRIFKWFKKDFGDLKIYIFKYLKNHNYDEVKDFKIKFFKYDWSKNSTNE
;
A
#
# COMPACT_ATOMS: atom_id res chain seq x y z
N MET A 1 -38.31 -17.32 -14.36
CA MET A 1 -37.70 -18.08 -13.22
C MET A 1 -36.26 -18.54 -13.48
N ARG A 2 -35.89 -19.11 -14.63
CA ARG A 2 -34.52 -19.58 -14.93
C ARG A 2 -33.44 -18.48 -14.93
N ILE A 3 -33.75 -17.25 -15.38
CA ILE A 3 -32.78 -16.14 -15.47
C ILE A 3 -32.35 -15.63 -14.07
N CYS A 4 -33.29 -15.52 -13.10
CA CYS A 4 -32.98 -15.10 -11.73
C CYS A 4 -32.09 -16.12 -11.00
N VAL A 5 -32.27 -17.42 -11.24
CA VAL A 5 -31.45 -18.46 -10.59
C VAL A 5 -30.01 -18.43 -11.12
N ILE A 6 -29.80 -18.21 -12.41
CA ILE A 6 -28.47 -18.12 -13.01
C ILE A 6 -27.72 -16.88 -12.51
N LEU A 7 -28.39 -15.73 -12.36
CA LEU A 7 -27.81 -14.50 -11.81
C LEU A 7 -27.43 -14.66 -10.34
N LEU A 8 -28.29 -15.30 -9.51
CA LEU A 8 -28.00 -15.60 -8.11
C LEU A 8 -26.82 -16.56 -7.95
N LEU A 9 -26.76 -17.62 -8.75
CA LEU A 9 -25.65 -18.58 -8.70
C LEU A 9 -24.31 -17.93 -9.13
N SER A 10 -24.32 -17.06 -10.14
CA SER A 10 -23.11 -16.35 -10.57
C SER A 10 -22.64 -15.36 -9.51
N PHE A 11 -23.54 -14.67 -8.81
CA PHE A 11 -23.22 -13.75 -7.71
C PHE A 11 -22.58 -14.50 -6.55
N ILE A 12 -23.19 -15.55 -6.04
CA ILE A 12 -22.67 -16.38 -4.94
C ILE A 12 -21.29 -16.95 -5.31
N PHE A 13 -21.11 -17.44 -6.54
CA PHE A 13 -19.83 -18.01 -6.97
C PHE A 13 -18.70 -16.98 -7.00
N THR A 14 -18.98 -15.74 -7.40
CA THR A 14 -17.96 -14.68 -7.50
C THR A 14 -17.63 -14.08 -6.12
N GLU A 15 -18.60 -13.93 -5.23
CA GLU A 15 -18.40 -13.51 -3.85
C GLU A 15 -17.52 -14.52 -3.10
N THR A 16 -17.79 -15.82 -3.25
CA THR A 16 -16.93 -16.89 -2.72
C THR A 16 -15.51 -16.81 -3.30
N ARG A 17 -15.36 -16.49 -4.58
CA ARG A 17 -14.05 -16.35 -5.24
C ARG A 17 -13.27 -15.13 -4.72
N LEU A 18 -13.94 -14.00 -4.48
CA LEU A 18 -13.35 -12.81 -3.87
C LEU A 18 -12.80 -13.13 -2.48
N GLN A 19 -13.61 -13.75 -1.65
CA GLN A 19 -13.23 -14.16 -0.31
C GLN A 19 -12.02 -15.11 -0.33
N VAL A 20 -12.06 -16.18 -1.11
CA VAL A 20 -10.96 -17.16 -1.22
C VAL A 20 -9.67 -16.53 -1.71
N SER A 21 -9.72 -15.65 -2.73
CA SER A 21 -8.52 -14.97 -3.24
C SER A 21 -7.94 -13.99 -2.22
N ASN A 22 -8.78 -13.27 -1.47
CA ASN A 22 -8.35 -12.39 -0.39
C ASN A 22 -7.71 -13.19 0.75
N GLU A 23 -8.30 -14.31 1.18
CA GLU A 23 -7.74 -15.17 2.21
C GLU A 23 -6.37 -15.74 1.83
N ARG A 24 -6.21 -16.18 0.58
CA ARG A 24 -4.91 -16.66 0.07
C ARG A 24 -3.86 -15.56 0.04
N PHE A 25 -4.22 -14.36 -0.43
CA PHE A 25 -3.30 -13.23 -0.43
C PHE A 25 -2.95 -12.79 1.00
N ASN A 26 -3.92 -12.83 1.92
CA ASN A 26 -3.68 -12.58 3.34
C ASN A 26 -2.71 -13.62 3.95
N THR A 27 -2.89 -14.90 3.62
CA THR A 27 -1.98 -15.97 4.05
C THR A 27 -0.58 -15.77 3.51
N LEU A 28 -0.43 -15.34 2.24
CA LEU A 28 0.87 -14.99 1.67
C LEU A 28 1.54 -13.86 2.46
N LEU A 29 0.82 -12.77 2.71
CA LEU A 29 1.37 -11.64 3.46
C LEU A 29 1.79 -12.05 4.87
N SER A 30 0.97 -12.81 5.59
CA SER A 30 1.31 -13.28 6.93
C SER A 30 2.48 -14.26 6.97
N SER A 31 2.75 -14.99 5.88
CA SER A 31 3.83 -15.97 5.80
C SER A 31 5.17 -15.37 5.37
N TYR A 32 5.14 -14.30 4.55
CA TYR A 32 6.33 -13.76 3.90
C TYR A 32 6.61 -12.29 4.22
N VAL A 33 5.80 -11.64 5.05
CA VAL A 33 6.05 -10.27 5.51
C VAL A 33 6.20 -10.28 7.02
N ASP A 34 7.35 -9.81 7.52
CA ASP A 34 7.62 -9.74 8.95
C ASP A 34 6.89 -8.56 9.63
N SER A 35 6.99 -8.47 10.95
CA SER A 35 6.37 -7.40 11.73
C SER A 35 6.93 -5.99 11.43
N ALA A 36 8.13 -5.91 10.87
CA ALA A 36 8.76 -4.65 10.43
C ALA A 36 8.39 -4.28 8.98
N GLY A 37 7.67 -5.15 8.27
CA GLY A 37 7.26 -4.95 6.86
C GLY A 37 8.32 -5.33 5.85
N ASN A 38 9.38 -6.06 6.27
CA ASN A 38 10.33 -6.64 5.32
C ASN A 38 9.73 -7.89 4.69
N VAL A 39 10.09 -8.14 3.44
CA VAL A 39 9.50 -9.18 2.61
C VAL A 39 10.52 -10.30 2.34
N ASN A 40 10.13 -11.53 2.58
CA ASN A 40 10.84 -12.71 2.10
C ASN A 40 10.48 -12.96 0.63
N TYR A 41 11.12 -12.21 -0.28
CA TYR A 41 10.88 -12.34 -1.72
C TYR A 41 11.25 -13.71 -2.25
N LYS A 42 12.32 -14.33 -1.73
CA LYS A 42 12.73 -15.69 -2.12
C LYS A 42 11.62 -16.70 -1.80
N GLY A 43 11.06 -16.66 -0.60
CA GLY A 43 9.95 -17.53 -0.22
C GLY A 43 8.72 -17.38 -1.13
N ILE A 44 8.42 -16.15 -1.57
CA ILE A 44 7.33 -15.91 -2.54
C ILE A 44 7.69 -16.46 -3.93
N ILE A 45 8.95 -16.35 -4.38
CA ILE A 45 9.43 -16.92 -5.65
C ILE A 45 9.31 -18.45 -5.63
N ASP A 46 9.73 -19.08 -4.53
CA ASP A 46 9.69 -20.52 -4.36
C ASP A 46 8.24 -21.05 -4.27
N ASN A 47 7.30 -20.24 -3.77
CA ASN A 47 5.88 -20.58 -3.70
C ASN A 47 4.95 -19.42 -4.17
N PRO A 48 4.88 -19.15 -5.48
CA PRO A 48 4.16 -18.01 -6.02
C PRO A 48 2.63 -18.21 -6.16
N PHE A 49 2.10 -19.37 -5.76
CA PHE A 49 0.72 -19.75 -6.04
C PHE A 49 -0.29 -18.72 -5.55
N ALA A 50 -0.20 -18.28 -4.28
CA ALA A 50 -1.17 -17.38 -3.69
C ALA A 50 -1.14 -15.98 -4.33
N LEU A 51 0.05 -15.46 -4.67
CA LEU A 51 0.17 -14.19 -5.40
C LEU A 51 -0.41 -14.32 -6.82
N ASN A 52 -0.08 -15.38 -7.53
CA ASN A 52 -0.58 -15.61 -8.89
C ASN A 52 -2.10 -15.80 -8.93
N ASP A 53 -2.68 -16.46 -7.93
CA ASP A 53 -4.13 -16.61 -7.79
C ASP A 53 -4.80 -15.25 -7.56
N TYR A 54 -4.28 -14.43 -6.67
CA TYR A 54 -4.77 -13.07 -6.45
C TYR A 54 -4.65 -12.20 -7.71
N LEU A 55 -3.51 -12.26 -8.40
CA LEU A 55 -3.30 -11.54 -9.67
C LEU A 55 -4.25 -12.00 -10.77
N LYS A 56 -4.57 -13.30 -10.83
CA LYS A 56 -5.59 -13.83 -11.74
C LYS A 56 -6.98 -13.31 -11.39
N PHE A 57 -7.31 -13.24 -10.11
CA PHE A 57 -8.57 -12.67 -9.63
C PHE A 57 -8.71 -11.20 -10.03
N ILE A 58 -7.74 -10.33 -9.68
CA ILE A 58 -7.82 -8.89 -9.98
C ILE A 58 -7.78 -8.59 -11.48
N LYS A 59 -7.26 -9.49 -12.31
CA LYS A 59 -7.28 -9.34 -13.78
C LYS A 59 -8.70 -9.26 -14.33
N GLU A 60 -9.66 -9.91 -13.68
CA GLU A 60 -11.06 -9.99 -14.10
C GLU A 60 -11.96 -9.07 -13.27
N ILE A 61 -11.72 -9.00 -11.95
CA ILE A 61 -12.60 -8.35 -10.99
C ILE A 61 -12.00 -7.02 -10.52
N SER A 62 -12.79 -5.95 -10.62
CA SER A 62 -12.47 -4.63 -10.06
C SER A 62 -13.76 -3.88 -9.72
N PRO A 63 -13.70 -2.78 -8.95
CA PRO A 63 -14.86 -1.93 -8.67
C PRO A 63 -15.56 -1.41 -9.93
N LYS A 64 -14.82 -1.26 -11.03
CA LYS A 64 -15.40 -0.82 -12.31
C LYS A 64 -16.06 -1.95 -13.08
N SER A 65 -15.44 -3.15 -13.12
CA SER A 65 -15.98 -4.29 -13.86
C SER A 65 -17.10 -5.01 -13.11
N HIS A 66 -17.09 -4.98 -11.78
CA HIS A 66 -18.04 -5.65 -10.89
C HIS A 66 -18.45 -4.73 -9.73
N PRO A 67 -19.14 -3.61 -9.99
CA PRO A 67 -19.46 -2.61 -8.97
C PRO A 67 -20.29 -3.16 -7.81
N SER A 68 -21.13 -4.18 -8.05
CA SER A 68 -21.98 -4.79 -7.04
C SER A 68 -21.23 -5.54 -5.92
N TYR A 69 -19.90 -5.72 -6.03
CA TYR A 69 -19.06 -6.30 -4.97
C TYR A 69 -18.32 -5.24 -4.15
N PHE A 70 -18.52 -3.98 -4.47
CA PHE A 70 -17.78 -2.86 -3.85
C PHE A 70 -18.76 -1.72 -3.54
N ASP A 71 -19.63 -1.95 -2.55
CA ASP A 71 -20.77 -1.05 -2.28
C ASP A 71 -20.36 0.21 -1.52
N THR A 72 -19.17 0.25 -0.93
CA THR A 72 -18.71 1.37 -0.12
C THR A 72 -17.37 1.95 -0.62
N ASN A 73 -17.09 3.20 -0.25
CA ASN A 73 -15.79 3.81 -0.49
C ASN A 73 -14.66 3.04 0.21
N ASN A 74 -14.93 2.38 1.34
CA ASN A 74 -13.94 1.61 2.06
C ASN A 74 -13.60 0.30 1.35
N SER A 75 -14.59 -0.42 0.82
CA SER A 75 -14.35 -1.63 0.02
C SER A 75 -13.53 -1.32 -1.23
N ILE A 76 -13.86 -0.22 -1.93
CA ILE A 76 -13.11 0.25 -3.10
C ILE A 76 -11.67 0.64 -2.72
N LYS A 77 -11.48 1.38 -1.62
CA LYS A 77 -10.16 1.83 -1.16
C LYS A 77 -9.28 0.65 -0.73
N ALA A 78 -9.83 -0.27 0.07
CA ALA A 78 -9.13 -1.48 0.50
C ALA A 78 -8.68 -2.32 -0.70
N TYR A 79 -9.58 -2.54 -1.67
CA TYR A 79 -9.26 -3.24 -2.92
C TYR A 79 -8.06 -2.60 -3.64
N TRP A 80 -8.10 -1.30 -3.90
CA TRP A 80 -7.04 -0.65 -4.68
C TRP A 80 -5.69 -0.59 -3.96
N ILE A 81 -5.67 -0.49 -2.62
CA ILE A 81 -4.43 -0.59 -1.84
C ILE A 81 -3.85 -2.00 -1.95
N ASN A 82 -4.68 -3.04 -1.76
CA ASN A 82 -4.25 -4.43 -1.87
C ASN A 82 -3.75 -4.75 -3.29
N VAL A 83 -4.44 -4.27 -4.32
CA VAL A 83 -4.02 -4.42 -5.73
C VAL A 83 -2.67 -3.74 -5.98
N TYR A 84 -2.50 -2.50 -5.51
CA TYR A 84 -1.22 -1.80 -5.64
C TYR A 84 -0.07 -2.63 -5.04
N ASN A 85 -0.24 -3.08 -3.80
CA ASN A 85 0.77 -3.87 -3.10
C ASN A 85 1.05 -5.22 -3.80
N ALA A 86 0.03 -5.90 -4.30
CA ALA A 86 0.19 -7.17 -5.02
C ALA A 86 0.98 -7.01 -6.34
N ILE A 87 0.73 -5.93 -7.10
CA ILE A 87 1.46 -5.69 -8.34
C ILE A 87 2.90 -5.24 -8.09
N ILE A 88 3.18 -4.52 -6.99
CA ILE A 88 4.55 -4.23 -6.58
C ILE A 88 5.28 -5.52 -6.17
N LEU A 89 4.67 -6.40 -5.37
CA LEU A 89 5.25 -7.72 -5.08
C LEU A 89 5.55 -8.50 -6.36
N LYS A 90 4.62 -8.48 -7.34
CA LYS A 90 4.84 -9.14 -8.63
C LYS A 90 6.04 -8.55 -9.39
N LEU A 91 6.20 -7.24 -9.39
CA LEU A 91 7.35 -6.58 -10.00
C LEU A 91 8.66 -7.06 -9.38
N MET A 92 8.70 -7.16 -8.04
CA MET A 92 9.90 -7.57 -7.31
C MET A 92 10.25 -9.05 -7.50
N ILE A 93 9.28 -9.95 -7.52
CA ILE A 93 9.56 -11.39 -7.73
C ILE A 93 9.90 -11.72 -9.19
N ASP A 94 9.44 -10.91 -10.14
CA ASP A 94 9.81 -11.05 -11.56
C ASP A 94 11.23 -10.53 -11.85
N ASN A 95 11.80 -9.76 -10.92
CA ASN A 95 13.13 -9.17 -11.05
C ASN A 95 13.94 -9.42 -9.76
N PRO A 96 14.27 -10.69 -9.47
CA PRO A 96 14.95 -11.07 -8.24
C PRO A 96 16.36 -10.42 -8.20
N GLY A 97 16.73 -9.94 -7.00
CA GLY A 97 18.03 -9.27 -6.80
C GLY A 97 18.02 -7.77 -7.01
N GLU A 98 17.09 -7.23 -7.78
CA GLU A 98 17.02 -5.81 -8.09
C GLU A 98 16.37 -4.99 -6.95
N ASN A 99 16.79 -3.71 -6.80
CA ASN A 99 15.98 -2.73 -6.09
C ASN A 99 14.87 -2.23 -7.03
N ILE A 100 13.82 -1.63 -6.47
CA ILE A 100 12.66 -1.23 -7.29
C ILE A 100 13.05 -0.24 -8.41
N LEU A 101 13.99 0.67 -8.19
CA LEU A 101 14.41 1.64 -9.19
C LEU A 101 15.40 1.08 -10.22
N ASP A 102 15.97 -0.10 -9.98
CA ASP A 102 16.87 -0.78 -10.91
C ASP A 102 16.07 -1.58 -11.97
N ILE A 103 14.76 -1.80 -11.70
CA ILE A 103 13.83 -2.44 -12.62
C ILE A 103 13.36 -1.41 -13.66
N GLY A 104 13.74 -1.58 -14.91
CA GLY A 104 13.39 -0.67 -16.00
C GLY A 104 14.61 0.03 -16.58
N TYR A 105 14.36 1.02 -17.45
CA TYR A 105 15.42 1.74 -18.17
C TYR A 105 15.79 3.08 -17.54
N VAL A 106 14.85 3.73 -16.88
CA VAL A 106 15.02 5.07 -16.29
C VAL A 106 14.32 5.17 -14.93
N GLY A 107 14.96 4.66 -13.88
CA GLY A 107 14.54 4.84 -12.49
C GLY A 107 13.06 4.58 -12.23
N HIS A 108 12.24 5.62 -12.22
CA HIS A 108 10.82 5.51 -11.87
C HIS A 108 9.89 4.95 -12.96
N ASP A 109 10.39 4.54 -14.12
CA ASP A 109 9.55 4.00 -15.21
C ASP A 109 8.93 2.64 -14.85
N VAL A 110 9.50 1.91 -13.90
CA VAL A 110 8.94 0.68 -13.33
C VAL A 110 7.48 0.89 -12.87
N PHE A 111 7.16 2.06 -12.29
CA PHE A 111 5.81 2.39 -11.84
C PHE A 111 4.84 2.70 -12.98
N LEU A 112 5.31 2.81 -14.22
CA LEU A 112 4.52 2.95 -15.43
C LEU A 112 4.15 1.60 -16.07
N LYS A 113 4.79 0.48 -15.64
CA LYS A 113 4.50 -0.86 -16.14
C LYS A 113 3.04 -1.22 -15.91
N LYS A 114 2.34 -1.61 -16.97
CA LYS A 114 0.89 -1.84 -16.94
C LYS A 114 0.55 -3.30 -16.62
N PHE A 115 -0.45 -3.46 -15.76
CA PHE A 115 -1.08 -4.73 -15.41
C PHE A 115 -2.53 -4.74 -15.85
N LYS A 116 -3.07 -5.92 -16.18
CA LYS A 116 -4.50 -6.06 -16.50
C LYS A 116 -5.29 -6.19 -15.19
N ILE A 117 -6.20 -5.24 -14.93
CA ILE A 117 -7.01 -5.16 -13.72
C ILE A 117 -8.44 -4.85 -14.11
N GLY A 118 -9.40 -5.74 -13.80
CA GLY A 118 -10.79 -5.61 -14.21
C GLY A 118 -10.97 -5.42 -15.72
N GLY A 119 -10.08 -6.03 -16.53
CA GLY A 119 -10.08 -5.88 -17.99
C GLY A 119 -9.28 -4.68 -18.52
N GLU A 120 -8.95 -3.68 -17.69
CA GLU A 120 -8.19 -2.48 -18.07
C GLU A 120 -6.67 -2.65 -17.85
N LYS A 121 -5.87 -1.87 -18.58
CA LYS A 121 -4.40 -1.83 -18.39
C LYS A 121 -4.03 -0.65 -17.53
N LEU A 122 -3.78 -0.88 -16.24
CA LEU A 122 -3.44 0.13 -15.24
C LEU A 122 -2.02 -0.09 -14.70
N SER A 123 -1.35 1.01 -14.33
CA SER A 123 -0.02 0.98 -13.72
C SER A 123 -0.08 1.35 -12.23
N PRO A 124 0.94 0.99 -11.42
CA PRO A 124 1.03 1.46 -10.03
C PRO A 124 0.86 2.97 -9.91
N LEU A 125 1.57 3.74 -10.74
CA LEU A 125 1.48 5.21 -10.74
C LEU A 125 0.07 5.71 -11.06
N TYR A 126 -0.67 5.04 -11.95
CA TYR A 126 -2.05 5.41 -12.26
C TYR A 126 -2.97 5.11 -11.06
N ILE A 127 -2.84 3.93 -10.45
CA ILE A 127 -3.65 3.54 -9.28
C ILE A 127 -3.44 4.54 -8.15
N GLU A 128 -2.19 4.88 -7.84
CA GLU A 128 -1.86 5.85 -6.81
C GLU A 128 -2.44 7.25 -7.12
N ASN A 129 -2.11 7.83 -8.28
CA ASN A 129 -2.40 9.23 -8.56
C ASN A 129 -3.81 9.49 -9.09
N LYS A 130 -4.43 8.53 -9.79
CA LYS A 130 -5.73 8.72 -10.44
C LYS A 130 -6.89 8.04 -9.72
N ILE A 131 -6.59 7.11 -8.81
CA ILE A 131 -7.61 6.40 -8.03
C ILE A 131 -7.46 6.73 -6.54
N LEU A 132 -6.42 6.23 -5.87
CA LEU A 132 -6.28 6.30 -4.42
C LEU A 132 -6.20 7.74 -3.91
N ARG A 133 -5.36 8.59 -4.47
CA ARG A 133 -5.22 10.00 -4.07
C ARG A 133 -6.49 10.82 -4.30
N LYS A 134 -7.36 10.41 -5.25
CA LYS A 134 -8.65 11.04 -5.50
C LYS A 134 -9.71 10.71 -4.45
N MET A 135 -9.44 9.75 -3.57
CA MET A 135 -10.30 9.44 -2.42
C MET A 135 -10.06 10.38 -1.22
N ASN A 136 -9.14 11.34 -1.35
CA ASN A 136 -8.86 12.40 -0.36
C ASN A 136 -8.57 11.88 1.06
N ASP A 137 -7.90 10.73 1.16
CA ASP A 137 -7.46 10.14 2.42
C ASP A 137 -5.93 9.99 2.41
N PRO A 138 -5.17 10.92 3.02
CA PRO A 138 -3.72 10.88 2.96
C PRO A 138 -3.11 9.66 3.68
N ARG A 139 -3.86 8.92 4.48
CA ARG A 139 -3.39 7.70 5.15
C ARG A 139 -3.06 6.58 4.15
N ILE A 140 -3.55 6.66 2.91
CA ILE A 140 -3.16 5.72 1.84
C ILE A 140 -1.64 5.66 1.68
N HIS A 141 -0.95 6.80 1.86
CA HIS A 141 0.50 6.89 1.73
C HIS A 141 1.26 6.08 2.79
N PHE A 142 0.61 5.63 3.86
CA PHE A 142 1.18 4.71 4.85
C PHE A 142 0.77 3.25 4.61
N ALA A 143 -0.06 2.99 3.60
CA ALA A 143 -0.61 1.67 3.31
C ALA A 143 -0.13 1.07 1.99
N ILE A 144 0.29 1.90 1.02
CA ILE A 144 0.92 1.44 -0.22
C ILE A 144 2.44 1.36 -0.02
N ASN A 145 3.04 0.26 -0.49
CA ASN A 145 4.47 0.00 -0.35
C ASN A 145 5.14 -0.09 -1.72
N CYS A 146 6.23 0.63 -1.91
CA CYS A 146 7.01 0.66 -3.15
C CYS A 146 8.25 -0.26 -3.12
N ALA A 147 8.31 -1.22 -2.21
CA ALA A 147 9.39 -2.19 -2.05
C ALA A 147 10.77 -1.59 -1.67
N SER A 148 10.80 -0.40 -1.08
CA SER A 148 12.04 0.22 -0.58
C SER A 148 12.05 0.34 0.94
N LYS A 149 13.23 0.38 1.56
CA LYS A 149 13.40 0.48 3.03
C LYS A 149 12.77 1.72 3.64
N SER A 150 12.86 2.87 2.96
CA SER A 150 12.24 4.10 3.46
C SER A 150 10.75 4.22 3.13
N CYS A 151 10.17 3.25 2.41
CA CYS A 151 8.72 3.19 2.17
C CYS A 151 7.99 2.80 3.45
N PRO A 152 6.74 3.22 3.64
CA PRO A 152 5.92 2.68 4.71
C PRO A 152 5.88 1.15 4.68
N PRO A 153 5.98 0.49 5.84
CA PRO A 153 6.06 -0.96 5.91
C PRO A 153 4.89 -1.65 5.21
N LEU A 154 5.19 -2.67 4.39
CA LEU A 154 4.15 -3.55 3.89
C LEU A 154 3.49 -4.25 5.07
N GLY A 155 2.17 -4.23 5.15
CA GLY A 155 1.46 -4.96 6.20
C GLY A 155 1.50 -6.46 5.94
N ASN A 156 1.58 -7.24 7.02
CA ASN A 156 1.48 -8.70 6.96
C ASN A 156 0.02 -9.21 6.87
N ARG A 157 -0.94 -8.32 6.59
CA ARG A 157 -2.36 -8.60 6.37
C ARG A 157 -2.91 -7.72 5.28
N ILE A 158 -3.93 -8.22 4.58
CA ILE A 158 -4.71 -7.40 3.66
C ILE A 158 -5.49 -6.32 4.41
N LEU A 159 -5.82 -5.26 3.70
CA LEU A 159 -6.79 -4.29 4.17
C LEU A 159 -8.19 -4.79 3.84
N VAL A 160 -9.11 -4.68 4.80
CA VAL A 160 -10.50 -5.11 4.67
C VAL A 160 -11.45 -3.97 4.98
N GLU A 161 -12.59 -3.98 4.32
CA GLU A 161 -13.59 -2.92 4.42
C GLU A 161 -14.01 -2.62 5.86
N GLU A 162 -14.32 -3.67 6.62
CA GLU A 162 -14.89 -3.60 7.96
C GLU A 162 -13.97 -2.89 8.96
N ASN A 163 -12.67 -2.98 8.74
CA ASN A 163 -11.65 -2.44 9.64
C ASN A 163 -10.73 -1.39 8.98
N LEU A 164 -11.06 -0.93 7.78
CA LEU A 164 -10.15 -0.10 6.98
C LEU A 164 -9.69 1.15 7.72
N ASP A 165 -10.60 1.88 8.34
CA ASP A 165 -10.26 3.12 9.06
C ASP A 165 -9.34 2.85 10.25
N PHE A 166 -9.58 1.78 10.99
CA PHE A 166 -8.70 1.34 12.06
C PHE A 166 -7.32 0.95 11.52
N GLN A 167 -7.25 0.12 10.47
CA GLN A 167 -6.00 -0.33 9.85
C GLN A 167 -5.18 0.84 9.29
N LEU A 168 -5.81 1.83 8.66
CA LEU A 168 -5.13 3.01 8.13
C LEU A 168 -4.62 3.91 9.25
N ASN A 169 -5.37 4.07 10.36
CA ASN A 169 -4.92 4.82 11.52
C ASN A 169 -3.73 4.14 12.21
N GLU A 170 -3.77 2.81 12.39
CA GLU A 170 -2.64 2.06 12.93
C GLU A 170 -1.38 2.28 12.10
N LYS A 171 -1.47 2.17 10.76
CA LYS A 171 -0.34 2.40 9.87
C LYS A 171 0.20 3.83 9.98
N ALA A 172 -0.67 4.84 10.08
CA ALA A 172 -0.27 6.23 10.28
C ALA A 172 0.45 6.42 11.63
N ILE A 173 -0.09 5.85 12.72
CA ILE A 173 0.52 5.90 14.05
C ILE A 173 1.89 5.22 14.05
N LEU A 174 2.00 4.00 13.52
CA LEU A 174 3.25 3.26 13.47
C LEU A 174 4.32 4.00 12.66
N PHE A 175 3.95 4.54 11.50
CA PHE A 175 4.89 5.25 10.64
C PHE A 175 5.37 6.57 11.26
N ILE A 176 4.44 7.38 11.79
CA ILE A 176 4.74 8.71 12.32
C ILE A 176 5.50 8.64 13.66
N ASN A 177 5.30 7.59 14.46
CA ASN A 177 6.02 7.42 15.73
C ASN A 177 7.34 6.64 15.61
N ASN A 178 7.73 6.25 14.39
CA ASN A 178 9.05 5.70 14.14
C ASN A 178 10.06 6.85 13.93
N PRO A 179 11.12 6.96 14.75
CA PRO A 179 12.12 8.04 14.67
C PRO A 179 12.88 8.08 13.33
N GLU A 180 12.92 6.98 12.57
CA GLU A 180 13.46 6.96 11.20
C GLU A 180 12.57 7.71 10.20
N ASN A 181 11.30 7.94 10.52
CA ASN A 181 10.34 8.63 9.67
C ASN A 181 9.99 10.02 10.15
N VAL A 182 9.91 10.23 11.48
CA VAL A 182 9.65 11.52 12.12
C VAL A 182 10.54 11.65 13.35
N PHE A 183 11.45 12.61 13.31
CA PHE A 183 12.36 12.88 14.43
C PHE A 183 12.35 14.37 14.77
N ILE A 184 12.17 14.71 16.04
CA ILE A 184 12.19 16.07 16.54
C ILE A 184 13.52 16.33 17.23
N ASP A 185 14.32 17.19 16.64
CA ASP A 185 15.58 17.67 17.21
C ASP A 185 15.34 18.98 17.95
N TYR A 186 15.17 18.90 19.26
CA TYR A 186 14.96 20.06 20.12
C TYR A 186 16.21 20.93 20.26
N LYS A 187 17.41 20.37 20.03
CA LYS A 187 18.67 21.14 20.10
C LYS A 187 18.84 22.05 18.89
N GLU A 188 18.50 21.52 17.71
CA GLU A 188 18.63 22.25 16.46
C GLU A 188 17.32 22.98 16.04
N ASN A 189 16.24 22.83 16.81
CA ASN A 189 14.90 23.32 16.47
C ASN A 189 14.43 22.86 15.07
N VAL A 190 14.57 21.55 14.79
CA VAL A 190 14.26 20.94 13.49
C VAL A 190 13.37 19.72 13.67
N ILE A 191 12.38 19.59 12.79
CA ILE A 191 11.59 18.37 12.61
C ILE A 191 12.09 17.69 11.33
N TYR A 192 12.68 16.51 11.47
CA TYR A 192 13.06 15.68 10.33
C TYR A 192 11.91 14.76 9.94
N LEU A 193 11.58 14.75 8.66
CA LEU A 193 10.47 13.97 8.11
C LEU A 193 10.92 13.04 7.01
N ASN A 194 10.28 11.88 6.91
CA ASN A 194 10.40 10.99 5.75
C ASN A 194 10.02 11.76 4.48
N ARG A 195 10.66 11.41 3.37
CA ARG A 195 10.53 12.12 2.09
C ARG A 195 9.14 12.02 1.47
N ILE A 196 8.34 11.02 1.84
CA ILE A 196 6.94 10.92 1.40
C ILE A 196 6.11 12.17 1.78
N PHE A 197 6.37 12.77 2.94
CA PHE A 197 5.71 14.02 3.35
C PHE A 197 6.06 15.19 2.43
N LYS A 198 7.26 15.19 1.82
CA LYS A 198 7.64 16.19 0.82
C LYS A 198 6.93 15.95 -0.51
N TRP A 199 6.97 14.71 -0.99
CA TRP A 199 6.42 14.35 -2.30
C TRP A 199 4.90 14.52 -2.35
N PHE A 200 4.21 14.17 -1.28
CA PHE A 200 2.75 14.19 -1.17
C PHE A 200 2.22 15.32 -0.27
N LYS A 201 3.00 16.40 -0.11
CA LYS A 201 2.63 17.53 0.76
C LYS A 201 1.22 18.06 0.51
N LYS A 202 0.78 18.09 -0.76
CA LYS A 202 -0.56 18.57 -1.12
C LYS A 202 -1.70 17.71 -0.53
N ASP A 203 -1.45 16.42 -0.34
CA ASP A 203 -2.44 15.49 0.19
C ASP A 203 -2.51 15.58 1.73
N PHE A 204 -1.38 15.86 2.38
CA PHE A 204 -1.29 16.02 3.84
C PHE A 204 -1.70 17.41 4.33
N GLY A 205 -1.63 18.44 3.49
CA GLY A 205 -1.85 19.83 3.89
C GLY A 205 -0.70 20.40 4.74
N ASP A 206 -1.03 21.01 5.88
CA ASP A 206 -0.02 21.43 6.85
C ASP A 206 0.61 20.20 7.52
N LEU A 207 1.90 20.01 7.28
CA LEU A 207 2.61 18.80 7.71
C LEU A 207 2.71 18.71 9.24
N LYS A 208 2.90 19.82 9.94
CA LYS A 208 3.00 19.80 11.41
C LYS A 208 1.64 19.44 12.01
N ILE A 209 0.58 20.13 11.58
CA ILE A 209 -0.78 19.83 12.03
C ILE A 209 -1.14 18.39 11.75
N TYR A 210 -0.80 17.89 10.55
CA TYR A 210 -1.12 16.51 10.18
C TYR A 210 -0.39 15.48 11.04
N ILE A 211 0.93 15.66 11.22
CA ILE A 211 1.77 14.71 12.00
C ILE A 211 1.30 14.67 13.45
N PHE A 212 1.01 15.82 14.05
CA PHE A 212 0.59 15.89 15.45
C PHE A 212 -0.78 15.29 15.74
N LYS A 213 -1.57 14.91 14.74
CA LYS A 213 -2.76 14.06 14.93
C LYS A 213 -2.41 12.64 15.39
N TYR A 214 -1.22 12.17 15.07
CA TYR A 214 -0.78 10.79 15.30
C TYR A 214 0.47 10.67 16.17
N LEU A 215 1.30 11.71 16.22
CA LEU A 215 2.54 11.73 16.97
C LEU A 215 2.26 11.73 18.47
N LYS A 216 2.94 10.84 19.20
CA LYS A 216 2.82 10.68 20.66
C LYS A 216 4.01 11.33 21.37
N ASN A 217 3.84 11.65 22.67
CA ASN A 217 4.90 12.10 23.56
C ASN A 217 5.61 13.41 23.16
N HIS A 218 4.99 14.24 22.33
CA HIS A 218 5.49 15.56 21.94
C HIS A 218 4.38 16.60 22.00
N ASN A 219 4.72 17.83 22.34
CA ASN A 219 3.81 18.95 22.40
C ASN A 219 3.95 19.82 21.13
N TYR A 220 2.83 20.05 20.42
CA TYR A 220 2.81 20.88 19.23
C TYR A 220 3.30 22.31 19.48
N ASP A 221 2.89 22.94 20.58
CA ASP A 221 3.25 24.34 20.88
C ASP A 221 4.76 24.54 21.11
N GLU A 222 5.46 23.51 21.55
CA GLU A 222 6.93 23.56 21.73
C GLU A 222 7.68 23.54 20.39
N VAL A 223 7.08 22.98 19.34
CA VAL A 223 7.78 22.71 18.08
C VAL A 223 7.14 23.36 16.86
N LYS A 224 6.04 24.10 17.04
CA LYS A 224 5.31 24.74 15.93
C LYS A 224 6.20 25.68 15.07
N ASP A 225 7.21 26.28 15.67
CA ASP A 225 8.14 27.19 14.99
C ASP A 225 9.40 26.50 14.46
N PHE A 226 9.59 25.19 14.73
CA PHE A 226 10.73 24.43 14.25
C PHE A 226 10.74 24.33 12.73
N LYS A 227 11.93 24.30 12.13
CA LYS A 227 12.10 24.12 10.68
C LYS A 227 11.87 22.65 10.31
N ILE A 228 11.27 22.41 9.14
CA ILE A 228 11.15 21.06 8.60
C ILE A 228 12.33 20.77 7.68
N LYS A 229 13.00 19.65 7.91
CA LYS A 229 13.96 19.04 6.99
C LYS A 229 13.49 17.61 6.62
N PHE A 230 14.05 17.07 5.54
CA PHE A 230 13.65 15.75 5.07
C PHE A 230 14.84 14.81 5.07
N PHE A 231 14.62 13.58 5.59
CA PHE A 231 15.62 12.51 5.52
C PHE A 231 16.02 12.20 4.08
N LYS A 232 17.21 11.62 3.91
CA LYS A 232 17.57 10.95 2.66
C LYS A 232 16.69 9.70 2.53
N TYR A 233 16.16 9.46 1.33
CA TYR A 233 15.33 8.29 1.09
C TYR A 233 16.20 7.10 0.67
N ASP A 234 16.04 5.97 1.36
CA ASP A 234 16.71 4.72 1.06
C ASP A 234 15.84 3.89 0.11
N TRP A 235 16.29 3.76 -1.12
CA TRP A 235 15.64 2.98 -2.19
C TRP A 235 16.05 1.51 -2.20
N SER A 236 16.96 1.08 -1.32
CA SER A 236 17.32 -0.33 -1.24
C SER A 236 16.10 -1.19 -0.89
N LYS A 237 16.08 -2.41 -1.39
CA LYS A 237 14.97 -3.35 -1.26
C LYS A 237 14.64 -3.65 0.22
N ASN A 238 13.36 -3.63 0.55
CA ASN A 238 12.84 -3.99 1.87
C ASN A 238 12.77 -5.53 2.06
N SER A 239 13.87 -6.23 1.80
CA SER A 239 13.91 -7.69 2.00
C SER A 239 14.25 -8.05 3.44
N THR A 240 13.76 -9.22 3.90
CA THR A 240 14.31 -9.88 5.07
C THR A 240 15.78 -10.19 4.83
N ASN A 241 16.60 -10.10 5.87
CA ASN A 241 17.97 -10.62 5.79
C ASN A 241 17.86 -12.14 5.56
N GLU A 242 18.34 -12.59 4.39
CA GLU A 242 18.51 -14.00 4.08
C GLU A 242 19.69 -14.57 4.85
#